data_fc5bddd1abcb009d0654689c739bf25b
#
_entry.id   fc5bddd1abcb009d0654689c739bf25b
#
_cell.length_a   1.000
_cell.length_b   1.000
_cell.length_c   1.000
_cell.angle_alpha   90.00
_cell.angle_beta   90.00
_cell.angle_gamma   90.00
#
_symmetry.space_group_name_H-M   'P 1'
#
loop_
_entity.id
_entity.type
_entity.pdbx_description
1 polymer ?
#
loop_
_entity_poly.entity_id
_entity_poly.type
_entity_poly.pdbx_seq_one_letter_code
_entity_poly.pdbx_strand_id
1 'polypeptide(L)'
;MFLKSIISILFFAFFSATIQAQKDSLNTKTRKDIKIEKGGDYDPLSPSKAAFYSAIFPGMGQVYNKKYWKTPIVWGAMGTSIYYYLNNNKEFKRYRTAYKLRKNNLIDEFTVDGVEIISEETLERAQDQLRENRDMSLLTTVILYVLQIVEASVNAHLLQFNTDDNLSFKPTFMNDPIYVEAPKVGLTIKYNF
;
A
#
# COMPACT_ATOMS: atom_id res chain seq x y z
N MET A 1 -16.51 12.17 17.80
CA MET A 1 -15.50 13.21 17.72
C MET A 1 -14.10 12.65 18.05
N PHE A 2 -13.94 11.83 19.08
CA PHE A 2 -12.67 11.22 19.52
C PHE A 2 -11.96 10.33 18.46
N LEU A 3 -12.70 9.56 17.67
CA LEU A 3 -12.09 8.64 16.68
C LEU A 3 -11.36 9.40 15.56
N LYS A 4 -11.88 10.56 15.12
CA LYS A 4 -11.23 11.40 14.10
C LYS A 4 -9.93 12.02 14.63
N SER A 5 -9.89 12.39 15.91
CA SER A 5 -8.68 12.92 16.56
C SER A 5 -7.59 11.86 16.70
N ILE A 6 -7.96 10.62 17.05
CA ILE A 6 -7.00 9.50 17.18
C ILE A 6 -6.37 9.16 15.81
N ILE A 7 -7.17 9.14 14.75
CA ILE A 7 -6.67 8.90 13.37
C ILE A 7 -5.73 10.02 12.93
N SER A 8 -6.03 11.28 13.25
CA SER A 8 -5.17 12.42 12.94
C SER A 8 -3.85 12.38 13.70
N ILE A 9 -3.86 11.99 14.97
CA ILE A 9 -2.65 11.85 15.80
C ILE A 9 -1.77 10.70 15.31
N LEU A 10 -2.37 9.55 14.94
CA LEU A 10 -1.66 8.42 14.35
C LEU A 10 -1.03 8.78 12.99
N PHE A 11 -1.72 9.55 12.16
CA PHE A 11 -1.19 10.04 10.88
C PHE A 11 -0.01 10.99 11.07
N PHE A 12 -0.09 11.89 12.07
CA PHE A 12 0.98 12.84 12.37
C PHE A 12 2.19 12.17 13.03
N ALA A 13 1.99 11.16 13.89
CA ALA A 13 3.05 10.35 14.48
C ALA A 13 3.81 9.52 13.43
N PHE A 14 3.11 9.05 12.38
CA PHE A 14 3.74 8.32 11.28
C PHE A 14 4.61 9.23 10.40
N PHE A 15 4.23 10.49 10.24
CA PHE A 15 4.98 11.47 9.44
C PHE A 15 6.25 11.97 10.16
N SER A 16 6.25 12.01 11.49
CA SER A 16 7.42 12.41 12.28
C SER A 16 8.52 11.33 12.35
N ALA A 17 8.19 10.06 12.16
CA ALA A 17 9.16 8.97 12.14
C ALA A 17 10.08 8.96 10.91
N THR A 18 9.67 9.61 9.81
CA THR A 18 10.46 9.67 8.57
C THR A 18 11.60 10.68 8.60
N ILE A 19 11.59 11.64 9.54
CA ILE A 19 12.62 12.70 9.64
C ILE A 19 13.90 12.21 10.32
N GLN A 20 13.86 11.12 11.09
CA GLN A 20 15.03 10.57 11.77
C GLN A 20 15.94 9.76 10.82
N ALA A 21 15.42 9.26 9.71
CA ALA A 21 16.19 8.43 8.77
C ALA A 21 17.22 9.20 7.92
N GLN A 22 17.17 10.54 7.91
CA GLN A 22 18.08 11.37 7.12
C GLN A 22 19.38 11.79 7.86
N LYS A 23 19.48 11.55 9.15
CA LYS A 23 20.64 12.00 9.94
C LYS A 23 21.87 11.11 9.85
N ASP A 24 21.71 9.85 9.44
CA ASP A 24 22.82 8.89 9.37
C ASP A 24 23.62 8.93 8.04
N SER A 25 23.22 9.75 7.10
CA SER A 25 23.86 9.83 5.77
C SER A 25 25.06 10.80 5.70
N LEU A 26 25.41 11.50 6.79
CA LEU A 26 26.49 12.50 6.81
C LEU A 26 27.76 12.02 7.52
N ASN A 27 27.92 10.73 7.76
CA ASN A 27 29.18 10.21 8.25
C ASN A 27 30.16 10.02 7.09
N THR A 28 30.97 11.02 6.88
CA THR A 28 32.12 11.04 5.96
C THR A 28 33.06 9.89 6.34
N LYS A 29 32.91 8.73 5.72
CA LYS A 29 33.88 7.64 5.82
C LYS A 29 35.20 8.07 5.19
N THR A 30 36.15 8.34 6.02
CA THR A 30 37.58 8.52 5.70
C THR A 30 38.04 7.34 4.82
N ARG A 31 38.77 7.69 3.80
CA ARG A 31 39.32 6.95 2.66
C ARG A 31 40.25 5.78 3.04
N LYS A 32 39.82 4.81 3.86
CA LYS A 32 40.71 3.73 4.27
C LYS A 32 40.12 2.31 4.31
N ASP A 33 38.90 2.10 3.88
CA ASP A 33 38.37 0.75 3.74
C ASP A 33 37.58 0.64 2.43
N ILE A 34 38.31 0.53 1.31
CA ILE A 34 37.75 -0.08 0.11
C ILE A 34 37.69 -1.59 0.41
N LYS A 35 36.73 -2.02 1.23
CA LYS A 35 36.23 -3.38 1.14
C LYS A 35 35.56 -3.47 -0.21
N ILE A 36 36.19 -4.21 -1.12
CA ILE A 36 35.49 -4.78 -2.27
C ILE A 36 34.37 -5.62 -1.65
N GLU A 37 33.16 -5.05 -1.52
CA GLU A 37 31.99 -5.84 -1.26
C GLU A 37 31.89 -6.80 -2.44
N LYS A 38 32.18 -8.08 -2.17
CA LYS A 38 31.84 -9.17 -3.08
C LYS A 38 30.40 -8.95 -3.49
N GLY A 39 30.16 -8.80 -4.80
CA GLY A 39 28.80 -8.72 -5.34
C GLY A 39 27.96 -9.77 -4.66
N GLY A 40 26.83 -9.36 -4.06
CA GLY A 40 26.01 -10.23 -3.20
C GLY A 40 25.77 -11.55 -3.89
N ASP A 41 25.99 -12.67 -3.16
CA ASP A 41 25.80 -14.02 -3.70
C ASP A 41 24.40 -14.10 -4.33
N TYR A 42 24.36 -14.41 -5.62
CA TYR A 42 23.12 -14.62 -6.33
C TYR A 42 22.34 -15.76 -5.66
N ASP A 43 21.16 -15.46 -5.04
CA ASP A 43 20.26 -16.45 -4.45
C ASP A 43 19.06 -16.69 -5.39
N PRO A 44 19.11 -17.74 -6.24
CA PRO A 44 18.04 -18.03 -7.20
C PRO A 44 16.70 -18.30 -6.54
N LEU A 45 16.68 -18.62 -5.25
CA LEU A 45 15.44 -18.87 -4.49
C LEU A 45 14.86 -17.61 -3.84
N SER A 46 15.56 -16.47 -3.86
CA SER A 46 15.11 -15.24 -3.20
C SER A 46 13.75 -14.74 -3.69
N PRO A 47 13.44 -14.72 -5.01
CA PRO A 47 12.11 -14.34 -5.50
C PRO A 47 11.00 -15.28 -5.00
N SER A 48 11.27 -16.59 -4.99
CA SER A 48 10.31 -17.58 -4.51
C SER A 48 10.08 -17.48 -2.99
N LYS A 49 11.12 -17.18 -2.22
CA LYS A 49 11.00 -16.94 -0.78
C LYS A 49 10.17 -15.68 -0.51
N ALA A 50 10.41 -14.59 -1.23
CA ALA A 50 9.64 -13.35 -1.10
C ALA A 50 8.16 -13.56 -1.43
N ALA A 51 7.85 -14.27 -2.52
CA ALA A 51 6.50 -14.63 -2.90
C ALA A 51 5.82 -15.50 -1.83
N PHE A 52 6.52 -16.53 -1.33
CA PHE A 52 6.01 -17.43 -0.31
C PHE A 52 5.68 -16.70 1.01
N TYR A 53 6.56 -15.82 1.48
CA TYR A 53 6.29 -15.02 2.67
C TYR A 53 5.11 -14.09 2.49
N SER A 54 4.97 -13.46 1.31
CA SER A 54 3.81 -12.61 0.98
C SER A 54 2.50 -13.39 0.86
N ALA A 55 2.56 -14.68 0.46
CA ALA A 55 1.39 -15.55 0.38
C ALA A 55 0.92 -16.02 1.77
N ILE A 56 1.84 -16.25 2.72
CA ILE A 56 1.46 -16.61 4.10
C ILE A 56 0.93 -15.39 4.84
N PHE A 57 1.65 -14.28 4.75
CA PHE A 57 1.28 -13.05 5.45
C PHE A 57 1.46 -11.84 4.52
N PRO A 58 0.36 -11.15 4.16
CA PRO A 58 0.41 -10.01 3.26
C PRO A 58 1.42 -8.95 3.73
N GLY A 59 2.32 -8.55 2.83
CA GLY A 59 3.36 -7.57 3.16
C GLY A 59 4.67 -8.16 3.69
N MET A 60 4.72 -9.45 4.02
CA MET A 60 5.93 -10.09 4.57
C MET A 60 7.06 -10.18 3.54
N GLY A 61 6.76 -10.33 2.26
CA GLY A 61 7.74 -10.30 1.19
C GLY A 61 8.39 -8.93 1.00
N GLN A 62 7.63 -7.84 1.24
CA GLN A 62 8.18 -6.48 1.25
C GLN A 62 9.15 -6.29 2.42
N VAL A 63 8.84 -6.88 3.59
CA VAL A 63 9.75 -6.92 4.75
C VAL A 63 11.02 -7.71 4.42
N TYR A 64 10.88 -8.90 3.81
CA TYR A 64 12.00 -9.71 3.36
C TYR A 64 12.92 -8.95 2.39
N ASN A 65 12.34 -8.18 1.46
CA ASN A 65 13.04 -7.33 0.51
C ASN A 65 13.59 -6.02 1.15
N LYS A 66 13.49 -5.84 2.48
CA LYS A 66 13.89 -4.62 3.21
C LYS A 66 13.16 -3.35 2.76
N LYS A 67 12.01 -3.47 2.09
CA LYS A 67 11.17 -2.35 1.64
C LYS A 67 10.03 -2.10 2.65
N TYR A 68 10.39 -1.87 3.91
CA TYR A 68 9.45 -1.74 5.03
C TYR A 68 8.35 -0.70 4.84
N TRP A 69 8.64 0.38 4.11
CA TRP A 69 7.67 1.44 3.85
C TRP A 69 6.47 1.00 2.99
N LYS A 70 6.61 -0.08 2.19
CA LYS A 70 5.54 -0.63 1.36
C LYS A 70 4.54 -1.45 2.18
N THR A 71 4.98 -2.06 3.28
CA THR A 71 4.15 -2.92 4.13
C THR A 71 2.89 -2.22 4.65
N PRO A 72 2.95 -1.00 5.23
CA PRO A 72 1.75 -0.30 5.67
C PRO A 72 0.82 0.09 4.51
N ILE A 73 1.33 0.31 3.31
CA ILE A 73 0.51 0.58 2.13
C ILE A 73 -0.30 -0.65 1.74
N VAL A 74 0.34 -1.83 1.72
CA VAL A 74 -0.33 -3.11 1.45
C VAL A 74 -1.45 -3.36 2.48
N TRP A 75 -1.16 -3.16 3.77
CA TRP A 75 -2.16 -3.35 4.83
C TRP A 75 -3.29 -2.32 4.76
N GLY A 76 -2.98 -1.07 4.45
CA GLY A 76 -3.98 -0.02 4.26
C GLY A 76 -4.93 -0.34 3.10
N ALA A 77 -4.38 -0.72 1.95
CA ALA A 77 -5.15 -1.08 0.77
C ALA A 77 -6.04 -2.30 1.00
N MET A 78 -5.49 -3.39 1.54
CA MET A 78 -6.24 -4.61 1.84
C MET A 78 -7.26 -4.38 2.95
N GLY A 79 -6.89 -3.69 4.02
CA GLY A 79 -7.78 -3.39 5.13
C GLY A 79 -8.99 -2.55 4.70
N THR A 80 -8.77 -1.56 3.84
CA THR A 80 -9.85 -0.74 3.25
C THR A 80 -10.78 -1.60 2.40
N SER A 81 -10.25 -2.45 1.54
CA SER A 81 -11.04 -3.32 0.67
C SER A 81 -11.87 -4.33 1.49
N ILE A 82 -11.28 -4.94 2.51
CA ILE A 82 -11.97 -5.84 3.45
C ILE A 82 -13.06 -5.10 4.23
N TYR A 83 -12.80 -3.87 4.68
CA TYR A 83 -13.80 -3.05 5.36
C TYR A 83 -15.03 -2.81 4.48
N TYR A 84 -14.83 -2.43 3.21
CA TYR A 84 -15.94 -2.25 2.28
C TYR A 84 -16.70 -3.54 2.03
N TYR A 85 -16.01 -4.68 1.91
CA TYR A 85 -16.65 -5.99 1.79
C TYR A 85 -17.54 -6.28 3.00
N LEU A 86 -17.04 -6.13 4.22
CA LEU A 86 -17.77 -6.42 5.44
C LEU A 86 -18.98 -5.49 5.61
N ASN A 87 -18.81 -4.20 5.32
CA ASN A 87 -19.87 -3.21 5.42
C ASN A 87 -20.98 -3.50 4.39
N ASN A 88 -20.64 -3.67 3.13
CA ASN A 88 -21.61 -3.99 2.08
C ASN A 88 -22.31 -5.33 2.33
N ASN A 89 -21.59 -6.33 2.85
CA ASN A 89 -22.20 -7.62 3.20
C ASN A 89 -23.19 -7.51 4.39
N LYS A 90 -22.90 -6.65 5.37
CA LYS A 90 -23.80 -6.38 6.49
C LYS A 90 -25.08 -5.72 5.99
N GLU A 91 -24.96 -4.65 5.21
CA GLU A 91 -26.10 -3.94 4.67
C GLU A 91 -26.90 -4.81 3.66
N PHE A 92 -26.23 -5.58 2.80
CA PHE A 92 -26.87 -6.55 1.93
C PHE A 92 -27.77 -7.53 2.72
N LYS A 93 -27.25 -8.11 3.80
CA LYS A 93 -28.04 -9.01 4.64
C LYS A 93 -29.25 -8.33 5.28
N ARG A 94 -29.08 -7.08 5.70
CA ARG A 94 -30.13 -6.26 6.31
C ARG A 94 -31.27 -6.01 5.31
N TYR A 95 -30.96 -5.46 4.14
CA TYR A 95 -31.97 -5.20 3.09
C TYR A 95 -32.61 -6.50 2.55
N ARG A 96 -31.83 -7.56 2.41
CA ARG A 96 -32.34 -8.87 2.01
C ARG A 96 -33.31 -9.46 3.03
N THR A 97 -33.06 -9.26 4.32
CA THR A 97 -33.96 -9.73 5.38
C THR A 97 -35.27 -8.95 5.34
N ALA A 98 -35.19 -7.62 5.23
CA ALA A 98 -36.33 -6.76 5.11
C ALA A 98 -37.21 -7.13 3.87
N TYR A 99 -36.60 -7.31 2.71
CA TYR A 99 -37.27 -7.75 1.49
C TYR A 99 -38.00 -9.08 1.68
N LYS A 100 -37.34 -10.07 2.31
CA LYS A 100 -37.97 -11.37 2.58
C LYS A 100 -39.14 -11.30 3.55
N LEU A 101 -39.05 -10.50 4.60
CA LEU A 101 -40.13 -10.28 5.56
C LEU A 101 -41.32 -9.67 4.88
N ARG A 102 -41.13 -8.64 4.07
CA ARG A 102 -42.18 -7.96 3.32
C ARG A 102 -42.87 -8.88 2.31
N LYS A 103 -42.08 -9.69 1.58
CA LYS A 103 -42.60 -10.68 0.64
C LYS A 103 -43.51 -11.73 1.31
N ASN A 104 -43.32 -11.96 2.60
CA ASN A 104 -44.17 -12.86 3.41
C ASN A 104 -45.26 -12.10 4.22
N ASN A 105 -45.53 -10.83 3.90
CA ASN A 105 -46.47 -9.96 4.62
C ASN A 105 -46.16 -9.82 6.11
N LEU A 106 -44.87 -9.88 6.46
CA LEU A 106 -44.39 -9.66 7.82
C LEU A 106 -43.79 -8.24 7.93
N ILE A 107 -43.88 -7.68 9.15
CA ILE A 107 -43.31 -6.33 9.44
C ILE A 107 -41.81 -6.39 9.35
N ASP A 108 -41.22 -5.49 8.59
CA ASP A 108 -39.77 -5.31 8.46
C ASP A 108 -39.31 -4.05 9.20
N GLU A 109 -37.98 -3.84 9.27
CA GLU A 109 -37.39 -2.69 9.94
C GLU A 109 -37.65 -1.33 9.26
N PHE A 110 -38.12 -1.33 8.00
CA PHE A 110 -38.47 -0.14 7.22
C PHE A 110 -39.98 0.13 7.22
N THR A 111 -40.74 -0.56 8.06
CA THR A 111 -42.18 -0.31 8.27
C THR A 111 -42.36 0.31 9.64
N VAL A 112 -42.81 1.58 9.71
CA VAL A 112 -43.06 2.32 10.95
C VAL A 112 -44.54 2.65 11.01
N ASP A 113 -45.22 2.30 12.12
CA ASP A 113 -46.65 2.53 12.35
C ASP A 113 -47.56 1.99 11.22
N GLY A 114 -47.15 0.88 10.60
CA GLY A 114 -47.88 0.27 9.49
C GLY A 114 -47.69 0.95 8.13
N VAL A 115 -46.85 1.97 8.07
CA VAL A 115 -46.49 2.68 6.84
C VAL A 115 -45.14 2.20 6.33
N GLU A 116 -45.07 1.78 5.09
CA GLU A 116 -43.83 1.41 4.40
C GLU A 116 -43.03 2.66 4.02
N ILE A 117 -41.90 2.91 4.68
CA ILE A 117 -41.05 4.06 4.38
C ILE A 117 -40.27 3.86 3.08
N ILE A 118 -39.94 2.61 2.74
CA ILE A 118 -39.21 2.22 1.53
C ILE A 118 -40.07 1.23 0.75
N SER A 119 -40.25 1.45 -0.55
CA SER A 119 -40.98 0.52 -1.39
C SER A 119 -40.27 -0.82 -1.58
N GLU A 120 -41.03 -1.89 -1.88
CA GLU A 120 -40.49 -3.23 -2.16
C GLU A 120 -39.46 -3.18 -3.30
N GLU A 121 -39.75 -2.45 -4.36
CA GLU A 121 -38.84 -2.27 -5.50
C GLU A 121 -37.53 -1.59 -5.10
N THR A 122 -37.57 -0.63 -4.17
CA THR A 122 -36.37 0.05 -3.66
C THR A 122 -35.52 -0.89 -2.79
N LEU A 123 -36.17 -1.77 -2.00
CA LEU A 123 -35.47 -2.79 -1.20
C LEU A 123 -34.74 -3.80 -2.11
N GLU A 124 -35.39 -4.21 -3.20
CA GLU A 124 -34.81 -5.12 -4.19
C GLU A 124 -33.60 -4.48 -4.88
N ARG A 125 -33.72 -3.26 -5.39
CA ARG A 125 -32.62 -2.52 -6.02
C ARG A 125 -31.44 -2.29 -5.05
N ALA A 126 -31.72 -1.90 -3.80
CA ALA A 126 -30.72 -1.70 -2.79
C ALA A 126 -29.97 -2.99 -2.46
N GLN A 127 -30.71 -4.11 -2.36
CA GLN A 127 -30.11 -5.43 -2.16
C GLN A 127 -29.17 -5.80 -3.32
N ASP A 128 -29.59 -5.62 -4.56
CA ASP A 128 -28.78 -5.96 -5.73
C ASP A 128 -27.53 -5.08 -5.83
N GLN A 129 -27.66 -3.79 -5.61
CA GLN A 129 -26.52 -2.87 -5.61
C GLN A 129 -25.50 -3.20 -4.49
N LEU A 130 -25.98 -3.50 -3.28
CA LEU A 130 -25.13 -3.88 -2.16
C LEU A 130 -24.43 -5.22 -2.39
N ARG A 131 -25.10 -6.16 -3.07
CA ARG A 131 -24.52 -7.42 -3.52
C ARG A 131 -23.39 -7.17 -4.52
N GLU A 132 -23.64 -6.36 -5.53
CA GLU A 132 -22.62 -6.00 -6.53
C GLU A 132 -21.43 -5.32 -5.88
N ASN A 133 -21.65 -4.33 -5.04
CA ASN A 133 -20.58 -3.63 -4.31
C ASN A 133 -19.77 -4.59 -3.41
N ARG A 134 -20.43 -5.53 -2.75
CA ARG A 134 -19.77 -6.58 -1.96
C ARG A 134 -18.89 -7.46 -2.82
N ASP A 135 -19.42 -7.94 -3.93
CA ASP A 135 -18.71 -8.86 -4.83
C ASP A 135 -17.52 -8.16 -5.53
N MET A 136 -17.67 -6.88 -5.89
CA MET A 136 -16.60 -6.03 -6.40
C MET A 136 -15.51 -5.79 -5.33
N SER A 137 -15.87 -5.57 -4.08
CA SER A 137 -14.92 -5.42 -2.98
C SER A 137 -14.13 -6.71 -2.73
N LEU A 138 -14.79 -7.87 -2.83
CA LEU A 138 -14.13 -9.17 -2.73
C LEU A 138 -13.13 -9.37 -3.87
N LEU A 139 -13.55 -9.10 -5.12
CA LEU A 139 -12.68 -9.20 -6.29
C LEU A 139 -11.46 -8.27 -6.14
N THR A 140 -11.67 -7.03 -5.71
CA THR A 140 -10.59 -6.08 -5.45
C THR A 140 -9.61 -6.60 -4.39
N THR A 141 -10.10 -7.20 -3.32
CA THR A 141 -9.25 -7.80 -2.27
C THR A 141 -8.37 -8.91 -2.83
N VAL A 142 -8.95 -9.80 -3.66
CA VAL A 142 -8.20 -10.90 -4.30
C VAL A 142 -7.14 -10.35 -5.26
N ILE A 143 -7.48 -9.35 -6.08
CA ILE A 143 -6.53 -8.70 -6.99
C ILE A 143 -5.38 -8.07 -6.21
N LEU A 144 -5.66 -7.29 -5.17
CA LEU A 144 -4.64 -6.67 -4.32
C LEU A 144 -3.73 -7.73 -3.67
N TYR A 145 -4.32 -8.84 -3.22
CA TYR A 145 -3.56 -9.94 -2.64
C TYR A 145 -2.60 -10.58 -3.64
N VAL A 146 -3.06 -10.85 -4.86
CA VAL A 146 -2.19 -11.41 -5.92
C VAL A 146 -1.10 -10.41 -6.32
N LEU A 147 -1.46 -9.15 -6.52
CA LEU A 147 -0.51 -8.12 -6.94
C LEU A 147 0.61 -7.91 -5.92
N GLN A 148 0.33 -7.93 -4.62
CA GLN A 148 1.35 -7.77 -3.59
C GLN A 148 2.34 -8.97 -3.55
N ILE A 149 1.88 -10.19 -3.87
CA ILE A 149 2.76 -11.36 -3.99
C ILE A 149 3.68 -11.23 -5.21
N VAL A 150 3.10 -10.87 -6.35
CA VAL A 150 3.87 -10.67 -7.60
C VAL A 150 4.90 -9.55 -7.41
N GLU A 151 4.49 -8.42 -6.83
CA GLU A 151 5.38 -7.29 -6.54
C GLU A 151 6.57 -7.71 -5.65
N ALA A 152 6.31 -8.48 -4.59
CA ALA A 152 7.36 -8.97 -3.70
C ALA A 152 8.37 -9.86 -4.44
N SER A 153 7.89 -10.76 -5.31
CA SER A 153 8.73 -11.64 -6.12
C SER A 153 9.57 -10.86 -7.14
N VAL A 154 8.94 -9.96 -7.88
CA VAL A 154 9.63 -9.11 -8.88
C VAL A 154 10.68 -8.23 -8.22
N ASN A 155 10.35 -7.62 -7.09
CA ASN A 155 11.28 -6.76 -6.36
C ASN A 155 12.49 -7.56 -5.83
N ALA A 156 12.29 -8.77 -5.32
CA ALA A 156 13.37 -9.65 -4.89
C ALA A 156 14.28 -10.05 -6.08
N HIS A 157 13.69 -10.27 -7.25
CA HIS A 157 14.46 -10.55 -8.47
C HIS A 157 15.29 -9.35 -8.89
N LEU A 158 14.68 -8.16 -8.94
CA LEU A 158 15.38 -6.92 -9.31
C LEU A 158 16.53 -6.55 -8.35
N LEU A 159 16.37 -6.83 -7.06
CA LEU A 159 17.43 -6.57 -6.07
C LEU A 159 18.70 -7.41 -6.29
N GLN A 160 18.60 -8.54 -6.98
CA GLN A 160 19.77 -9.36 -7.32
C GLN A 160 20.53 -8.85 -8.54
N PHE A 161 19.84 -8.13 -9.43
CA PHE A 161 20.42 -7.50 -10.62
C PHE A 161 20.76 -6.04 -10.40
N ASN A 162 21.03 -5.66 -9.14
CA ASN A 162 21.36 -4.28 -8.82
C ASN A 162 22.69 -3.88 -9.45
N THR A 163 22.62 -3.25 -10.60
CA THR A 163 23.76 -2.66 -11.32
C THR A 163 23.99 -1.20 -10.90
N ASP A 164 23.32 -0.76 -9.83
CA ASP A 164 23.23 0.67 -9.46
C ASP A 164 24.54 1.26 -8.95
N ASP A 165 25.55 0.46 -8.67
CA ASP A 165 26.83 0.96 -8.18
C ASP A 165 27.68 1.66 -9.28
N ASN A 166 27.34 1.41 -10.54
CA ASN A 166 28.11 1.96 -11.67
C ASN A 166 27.58 3.29 -12.20
N LEU A 167 26.29 3.61 -11.96
CA LEU A 167 25.68 4.85 -12.46
C LEU A 167 25.16 5.71 -11.31
N SER A 168 25.72 6.90 -11.17
CA SER A 168 25.31 7.87 -10.15
C SER A 168 24.84 9.18 -10.78
N PHE A 169 23.63 9.61 -10.38
CA PHE A 169 23.07 10.93 -10.74
C PHE A 169 23.11 11.82 -9.49
N LYS A 170 23.79 12.95 -9.60
CA LYS A 170 23.83 13.95 -8.51
C LYS A 170 23.54 15.34 -9.05
N PRO A 171 22.63 16.11 -8.42
CA PRO A 171 22.55 17.54 -8.69
C PRO A 171 23.86 18.21 -8.23
N THR A 172 24.42 19.04 -9.07
CA THR A 172 25.68 19.75 -8.79
C THR A 172 25.46 21.24 -8.98
N PHE A 173 25.95 22.02 -8.01
CA PHE A 173 26.03 23.48 -8.15
C PHE A 173 27.43 23.83 -8.68
N MET A 174 27.47 24.41 -9.86
CA MET A 174 28.72 24.91 -10.44
C MET A 174 28.87 26.38 -10.10
N ASN A 175 29.87 26.71 -9.32
CA ASN A 175 30.29 28.10 -9.13
C ASN A 175 31.38 28.40 -10.17
N ASP A 176 31.14 29.39 -11.01
CA ASP A 176 32.14 29.85 -11.95
C ASP A 176 33.12 30.77 -11.21
N PRO A 177 34.42 30.43 -11.12
CA PRO A 177 35.40 31.24 -10.35
C PRO A 177 35.73 32.59 -11.02
N ILE A 178 35.31 32.80 -12.26
CA ILE A 178 35.66 33.98 -13.06
C ILE A 178 34.52 35.00 -13.08
N TYR A 179 33.27 34.53 -13.02
CA TYR A 179 32.08 35.40 -13.05
C TYR A 179 31.28 35.19 -11.75
N VAL A 180 31.09 36.30 -10.99
CA VAL A 180 30.25 36.32 -9.79
C VAL A 180 28.77 36.30 -10.21
N GLU A 181 28.35 35.34 -11.00
CA GLU A 181 26.96 35.12 -11.37
C GLU A 181 26.33 34.07 -10.42
N ALA A 182 25.00 34.05 -10.40
CA ALA A 182 24.25 33.09 -9.59
C ALA A 182 24.70 31.63 -9.89
N PRO A 183 24.78 30.77 -8.89
CA PRO A 183 25.23 29.38 -9.06
C PRO A 183 24.34 28.66 -10.10
N LYS A 184 24.97 28.06 -11.10
CA LYS A 184 24.28 27.30 -12.14
C LYS A 184 23.99 25.91 -11.62
N VAL A 185 22.75 25.46 -11.73
CA VAL A 185 22.34 24.11 -11.34
C VAL A 185 22.64 23.18 -12.52
N GLY A 186 23.45 22.16 -12.27
CA GLY A 186 23.80 21.11 -13.24
C GLY A 186 23.43 19.73 -12.74
N LEU A 187 23.44 18.74 -13.63
CA LEU A 187 23.30 17.31 -13.31
C LEU A 187 24.60 16.60 -13.65
N THR A 188 25.24 16.02 -12.65
CA THR A 188 26.43 15.19 -12.85
C THR A 188 26.02 13.75 -13.01
N ILE A 189 26.38 13.14 -14.14
CA ILE A 189 26.24 11.71 -14.41
C ILE A 189 27.63 11.10 -14.28
N LYS A 190 27.80 10.20 -13.31
CA LYS A 190 29.05 9.46 -13.12
C LYS A 190 28.81 7.99 -13.42
N TYR A 191 29.58 7.45 -14.36
CA TYR A 191 29.62 6.01 -14.67
C TYR A 191 31.02 5.50 -14.32
N ASN A 192 31.09 4.46 -13.49
CA ASN A 192 32.36 3.77 -13.17
C ASN A 192 32.42 2.50 -14.04
N PHE A 193 33.46 2.41 -14.88
CA PHE A 193 33.74 1.23 -15.70
C PHE A 193 34.37 0.13 -14.87
#